data_2c5f3702be1b8a8426dfea3bf135e3dd
#
_entry.id   2c5f3702be1b8a8426dfea3bf135e3dd
#
_cell.length_a   1.000
_cell.length_b   1.000
_cell.length_c   1.000
_cell.angle_alpha   90.00
_cell.angle_beta   90.00
_cell.angle_gamma   90.00
#
_symmetry.space_group_name_H-M   'P 1'
#
loop_
_entity.id
_entity.type
_entity.pdbx_description
1 polymer ?
#
loop_
_entity_poly.entity_id
_entity_poly.type
_entity_poly.pdbx_seq_one_letter_code
_entity_poly.pdbx_strand_id
1 'polypeptide(L)'
;MMVNPQWLRSFAVLADLGNFTRTADHLNLTQAAVSQHIRNLEQQFGSLLIRHHRYVELTPAGNALLDYFREMERAGRALDARLNAAEQDVGDISLVTPGSIGLALYPLLLDYQQAHTGLTIRHRFAPDTEVLEAVLSNRFEMGILTYKPDNDRIKAERFAEEPLELILPAATPYVGFETLAELGFIDHPDGIGMAIRLLSRRYPDAPSVREIQTRGFSNQVGLILEPVSRGLGFTVLPRFARCAFYKQDALQVVECGNPVVDTLWLIYRSEWPLSSRARRAIDELQHHLGVTTGHM
;
A
#
# COMPACT_ATOMS: atom_id res chain seq x y z
N MET A 1 -0.76 2.88 -36.66
CA MET A 1 -0.31 1.48 -36.81
C MET A 1 -1.08 0.67 -35.78
N MET A 2 -1.89 -0.31 -36.20
CA MET A 2 -2.63 -1.15 -35.25
C MET A 2 -1.83 -2.42 -34.98
N VAL A 3 -1.42 -2.62 -33.74
CA VAL A 3 -0.73 -3.82 -33.29
C VAL A 3 -1.78 -4.87 -32.90
N ASN A 4 -1.57 -6.13 -33.27
CA ASN A 4 -2.51 -7.20 -32.92
C ASN A 4 -2.57 -7.41 -31.40
N PRO A 5 -3.73 -7.26 -30.75
CA PRO A 5 -3.86 -7.38 -29.29
C PRO A 5 -3.47 -8.77 -28.74
N GLN A 6 -3.71 -9.84 -29.51
CA GLN A 6 -3.33 -11.19 -29.09
C GLN A 6 -1.81 -11.37 -29.05
N TRP A 7 -1.08 -10.76 -30.00
CA TRP A 7 0.38 -10.82 -29.98
C TRP A 7 0.94 -10.02 -28.80
N LEU A 8 0.39 -8.84 -28.54
CA LEU A 8 0.75 -8.01 -27.37
C LEU A 8 0.50 -8.75 -26.07
N ARG A 9 -0.63 -9.43 -25.93
CA ARG A 9 -0.95 -10.24 -24.75
C ARG A 9 0.05 -11.38 -24.57
N SER A 10 0.38 -12.08 -25.64
CA SER A 10 1.41 -13.15 -25.58
C SER A 10 2.78 -12.62 -25.18
N PHE A 11 3.14 -11.44 -25.67
CA PHE A 11 4.38 -10.78 -25.34
C PHE A 11 4.42 -10.34 -23.86
N ALA A 12 3.36 -9.72 -23.34
CA ALA A 12 3.28 -9.28 -21.97
C ALA A 12 3.37 -10.46 -20.98
N VAL A 13 2.62 -11.54 -21.23
CA VAL A 13 2.70 -12.76 -20.41
C VAL A 13 4.08 -13.41 -20.48
N LEU A 14 4.71 -13.39 -21.66
CA LEU A 14 6.08 -13.90 -21.80
C LEU A 14 7.09 -13.03 -21.02
N ALA A 15 6.92 -11.72 -21.01
CA ALA A 15 7.74 -10.81 -20.23
C ALA A 15 7.65 -11.10 -18.71
N ASP A 16 6.44 -11.41 -18.22
CA ASP A 16 6.21 -11.72 -16.80
C ASP A 16 6.71 -13.11 -16.40
N LEU A 17 6.51 -14.14 -17.25
CA LEU A 17 6.84 -15.53 -16.93
C LEU A 17 8.27 -15.94 -17.35
N GLY A 18 8.89 -15.18 -18.25
CA GLY A 18 10.25 -15.40 -18.73
C GLY A 18 10.45 -16.68 -19.54
N ASN A 19 9.40 -17.44 -19.88
CA ASN A 19 9.49 -18.75 -20.48
C ASN A 19 8.35 -19.05 -21.47
N PHE A 20 8.68 -19.44 -22.70
CA PHE A 20 7.71 -19.68 -23.78
C PHE A 20 6.72 -20.82 -23.49
N THR A 21 7.16 -21.91 -22.88
CA THR A 21 6.28 -23.06 -22.57
C THR A 21 5.27 -22.65 -21.48
N ARG A 22 5.74 -22.05 -20.39
CA ARG A 22 4.85 -21.55 -19.33
C ARG A 22 3.86 -20.50 -19.84
N THR A 23 4.29 -19.64 -20.78
CA THR A 23 3.42 -18.66 -21.43
C THR A 23 2.34 -19.34 -22.27
N ALA A 24 2.70 -20.36 -23.02
CA ALA A 24 1.77 -21.14 -23.83
C ALA A 24 0.71 -21.82 -22.96
N ASP A 25 1.14 -22.48 -21.88
CA ASP A 25 0.25 -23.12 -20.91
C ASP A 25 -0.71 -22.09 -20.27
N HIS A 26 -0.17 -20.94 -19.84
CA HIS A 26 -0.97 -19.88 -19.20
C HIS A 26 -2.04 -19.30 -20.15
N LEU A 27 -1.74 -19.20 -21.43
CA LEU A 27 -2.64 -18.62 -22.45
C LEU A 27 -3.51 -19.67 -23.15
N ASN A 28 -3.39 -20.95 -22.82
CA ASN A 28 -4.02 -22.07 -23.54
C ASN A 28 -3.68 -22.05 -25.04
N LEU A 29 -2.41 -21.78 -25.37
CA LEU A 29 -1.86 -21.77 -26.71
C LEU A 29 -0.77 -22.85 -26.86
N THR A 30 -0.35 -23.10 -28.11
CA THR A 30 0.88 -23.87 -28.35
C THR A 30 2.11 -22.96 -28.23
N GLN A 31 3.25 -23.52 -27.83
CA GLN A 31 4.52 -22.81 -27.79
C GLN A 31 4.92 -22.25 -29.17
N ALA A 32 4.56 -22.96 -30.25
CA ALA A 32 4.76 -22.49 -31.61
C ALA A 32 3.93 -21.25 -31.95
N ALA A 33 2.68 -21.16 -31.44
CA ALA A 33 1.82 -20.00 -31.63
C ALA A 33 2.37 -18.78 -30.86
N VAL A 34 2.79 -18.96 -29.61
CA VAL A 34 3.45 -17.88 -28.84
C VAL A 34 4.71 -17.40 -29.56
N SER A 35 5.56 -18.32 -30.01
CA SER A 35 6.76 -17.98 -30.77
C SER A 35 6.46 -17.22 -32.08
N GLN A 36 5.36 -17.55 -32.75
CA GLN A 36 4.93 -16.84 -33.95
C GLN A 36 4.43 -15.42 -33.63
N HIS A 37 3.67 -15.24 -32.52
CA HIS A 37 3.22 -13.92 -32.06
C HIS A 37 4.43 -13.00 -31.80
N ILE A 38 5.45 -13.51 -31.12
CA ILE A 38 6.66 -12.74 -30.82
C ILE A 38 7.43 -12.41 -32.12
N ARG A 39 7.59 -13.35 -33.03
CA ARG A 39 8.24 -13.08 -34.33
C ARG A 39 7.53 -11.98 -35.11
N ASN A 40 6.20 -11.99 -35.12
CA ASN A 40 5.42 -10.99 -35.83
C ASN A 40 5.61 -9.57 -35.20
N LEU A 41 5.70 -9.49 -33.88
CA LEU A 41 6.02 -8.23 -33.19
C LEU A 41 7.46 -7.77 -33.47
N GLU A 42 8.44 -8.71 -33.45
CA GLU A 42 9.84 -8.38 -33.73
C GLU A 42 10.06 -7.97 -35.20
N GLN A 43 9.25 -8.47 -36.14
CA GLN A 43 9.25 -7.99 -37.52
C GLN A 43 8.77 -6.55 -37.67
N GLN A 44 7.88 -6.10 -36.79
CA GLN A 44 7.35 -4.73 -36.82
C GLN A 44 8.20 -3.72 -36.05
N PHE A 45 8.79 -4.13 -34.93
CA PHE A 45 9.41 -3.25 -33.94
C PHE A 45 10.91 -3.51 -33.71
N GLY A 46 11.49 -4.48 -34.42
CA GLY A 46 12.85 -4.93 -34.17
C GLY A 46 12.93 -5.89 -32.98
N SER A 47 14.15 -6.17 -32.54
CA SER A 47 14.41 -7.14 -31.47
C SER A 47 13.80 -6.65 -30.15
N LEU A 48 12.86 -7.42 -29.62
CA LEU A 48 12.15 -7.13 -28.36
C LEU A 48 12.69 -7.94 -27.20
N LEU A 49 13.35 -9.08 -27.48
CA LEU A 49 13.80 -10.03 -26.47
C LEU A 49 15.29 -10.37 -26.64
N ILE A 50 15.96 -10.49 -25.51
CA ILE A 50 17.26 -11.17 -25.40
C ILE A 50 16.97 -12.58 -24.91
N ARG A 51 17.35 -13.60 -25.72
CA ARG A 51 17.05 -14.99 -25.42
C ARG A 51 18.24 -15.66 -24.74
N HIS A 52 18.02 -16.11 -23.50
CA HIS A 52 18.96 -16.95 -22.76
C HIS A 52 18.52 -18.42 -22.79
N HIS A 53 19.37 -19.32 -22.39
CA HIS A 53 19.07 -20.75 -22.43
C HIS A 53 17.83 -21.17 -21.63
N ARG A 54 17.50 -20.45 -20.52
CA ARG A 54 16.42 -20.81 -19.61
C ARG A 54 15.36 -19.71 -19.40
N TYR A 55 15.62 -18.50 -19.86
CA TYR A 55 14.73 -17.34 -19.66
C TYR A 55 14.91 -16.33 -20.80
N VAL A 56 14.02 -15.35 -20.83
CA VAL A 56 14.11 -14.22 -21.74
C VAL A 56 14.17 -12.90 -20.94
N GLU A 57 14.88 -11.93 -21.48
CA GLU A 57 14.93 -10.56 -20.98
C GLU A 57 14.39 -9.61 -22.05
N LEU A 58 13.86 -8.47 -21.62
CA LEU A 58 13.39 -7.43 -22.52
C LEU A 58 14.54 -6.55 -22.99
N THR A 59 14.53 -6.20 -24.27
CA THR A 59 15.33 -5.07 -24.78
C THR A 59 14.70 -3.74 -24.38
N PRO A 60 15.38 -2.58 -24.55
CA PRO A 60 14.74 -1.27 -24.39
C PRO A 60 13.46 -1.10 -25.22
N ALA A 61 13.46 -1.63 -26.48
CA ALA A 61 12.27 -1.66 -27.34
C ALA A 61 11.18 -2.58 -26.76
N GLY A 62 11.57 -3.72 -26.18
CA GLY A 62 10.65 -4.62 -25.47
C GLY A 62 9.99 -3.94 -24.27
N ASN A 63 10.76 -3.21 -23.45
CA ASN A 63 10.18 -2.45 -22.33
C ASN A 63 9.19 -1.39 -22.83
N ALA A 64 9.53 -0.61 -23.85
CA ALA A 64 8.63 0.37 -24.43
C ALA A 64 7.32 -0.27 -24.96
N LEU A 65 7.39 -1.43 -25.60
CA LEU A 65 6.22 -2.16 -26.08
C LEU A 65 5.37 -2.72 -24.93
N LEU A 66 6.00 -3.18 -23.85
CA LEU A 66 5.29 -3.63 -22.64
C LEU A 66 4.54 -2.48 -21.96
N ASP A 67 5.17 -1.30 -21.87
CA ASP A 67 4.54 -0.11 -21.33
C ASP A 67 3.34 0.34 -22.18
N TYR A 68 3.47 0.32 -23.51
CA TYR A 68 2.36 0.56 -24.42
C TYR A 68 1.20 -0.44 -24.22
N PHE A 69 1.49 -1.72 -24.08
CA PHE A 69 0.47 -2.74 -23.79
C PHE A 69 -0.25 -2.46 -22.48
N ARG A 70 0.48 -2.12 -21.43
CA ARG A 70 -0.08 -1.74 -20.13
C ARG A 70 -0.98 -0.52 -20.23
N GLU A 71 -0.61 0.48 -21.01
CA GLU A 71 -1.45 1.66 -21.29
C GLU A 71 -2.73 1.29 -22.02
N MET A 72 -2.65 0.46 -23.02
CA MET A 72 -3.81 -0.02 -23.80
C MET A 72 -4.78 -0.82 -22.92
N GLU A 73 -4.30 -1.72 -22.06
CA GLU A 73 -5.13 -2.45 -21.10
C GLU A 73 -5.82 -1.51 -20.10
N ARG A 74 -5.14 -0.47 -19.70
CA ARG A 74 -5.68 0.56 -18.81
C ARG A 74 -6.81 1.33 -19.46
N ALA A 75 -6.60 1.78 -20.70
CA ALA A 75 -7.63 2.47 -21.47
C ALA A 75 -8.87 1.57 -21.68
N GLY A 76 -8.66 0.28 -21.91
CA GLY A 76 -9.74 -0.71 -22.00
C GLY A 76 -10.54 -0.79 -20.69
N ARG A 77 -9.87 -0.95 -19.55
CA ARG A 77 -10.53 -0.97 -18.24
C ARG A 77 -11.26 0.34 -17.92
N ALA A 78 -10.69 1.48 -18.29
CA ALA A 78 -11.33 2.78 -18.11
C ALA A 78 -12.60 2.92 -18.96
N LEU A 79 -12.59 2.38 -20.17
CA LEU A 79 -13.79 2.32 -21.04
C LEU A 79 -14.85 1.42 -20.41
N ASP A 80 -14.48 0.20 -20.00
CA ASP A 80 -15.40 -0.73 -19.34
C ASP A 80 -16.00 -0.12 -18.06
N ALA A 81 -15.20 0.56 -17.26
CA ALA A 81 -15.66 1.26 -16.06
C ALA A 81 -16.66 2.38 -16.40
N ARG A 82 -16.43 3.12 -17.49
CA ARG A 82 -17.35 4.19 -17.95
C ARG A 82 -18.65 3.62 -18.54
N LEU A 83 -18.57 2.52 -19.26
CA LEU A 83 -19.73 1.87 -19.85
C LEU A 83 -20.58 1.16 -18.79
N ASN A 84 -19.95 0.62 -17.76
CA ASN A 84 -20.61 -0.12 -16.67
C ASN A 84 -20.85 0.76 -15.42
N ALA A 85 -20.60 2.06 -15.47
CA ALA A 85 -20.70 2.98 -14.33
C ALA A 85 -22.12 3.10 -13.73
N ALA A 86 -23.13 2.58 -14.41
CA ALA A 86 -24.53 2.67 -13.96
C ALA A 86 -24.99 1.47 -13.13
N GLU A 87 -24.33 0.31 -13.22
CA GLU A 87 -24.82 -0.91 -12.56
C GLU A 87 -23.67 -1.87 -12.26
N GLN A 88 -23.53 -2.21 -11.01
CA GLN A 88 -22.99 -3.45 -10.44
C GLN A 88 -21.77 -3.29 -9.53
N ASP A 89 -22.00 -3.68 -8.27
CA ASP A 89 -20.97 -4.01 -7.29
C ASP A 89 -20.32 -5.37 -7.65
N VAL A 90 -19.67 -5.42 -8.83
CA VAL A 90 -18.97 -6.61 -9.34
C VAL A 90 -17.58 -6.21 -9.83
N GLY A 91 -16.58 -7.01 -9.48
CA GLY A 91 -15.19 -6.86 -9.92
C GLY A 91 -14.21 -6.53 -8.80
N ASP A 92 -12.96 -6.18 -9.19
CA ASP A 92 -11.89 -5.94 -8.24
C ASP A 92 -11.89 -4.52 -7.70
N ILE A 93 -11.60 -4.36 -6.42
CA ILE A 93 -11.16 -3.14 -5.76
C ILE A 93 -9.72 -3.38 -5.30
N SER A 94 -8.76 -2.63 -5.82
CA SER A 94 -7.35 -2.81 -5.49
C SER A 94 -6.80 -1.58 -4.77
N LEU A 95 -6.34 -1.80 -3.53
CA LEU A 95 -5.83 -0.77 -2.63
C LEU A 95 -4.45 -1.15 -2.11
N VAL A 96 -3.54 -0.19 -2.06
CA VAL A 96 -2.22 -0.34 -1.43
C VAL A 96 -2.04 0.72 -0.34
N THR A 97 -1.58 0.33 0.85
CA THR A 97 -1.51 1.23 2.01
C THR A 97 -0.26 1.00 2.85
N PRO A 98 0.17 2.02 3.62
CA PRO A 98 1.06 1.81 4.75
C PRO A 98 0.45 0.88 5.80
N GLY A 99 1.33 0.34 6.66
CA GLY A 99 0.95 -0.70 7.60
C GLY A 99 -0.15 -0.29 8.57
N SER A 100 -0.03 0.88 9.18
CA SER A 100 -0.96 1.34 10.22
C SER A 100 -2.40 1.44 9.72
N ILE A 101 -2.64 2.30 8.73
CA ILE A 101 -3.98 2.50 8.16
C ILE A 101 -4.52 1.22 7.52
N GLY A 102 -3.65 0.40 6.93
CA GLY A 102 -4.06 -0.86 6.31
C GLY A 102 -4.65 -1.85 7.31
N LEU A 103 -4.14 -1.89 8.56
CA LEU A 103 -4.72 -2.72 9.63
C LEU A 103 -6.14 -2.28 10.00
N ALA A 104 -6.44 -0.98 9.92
CA ALA A 104 -7.78 -0.46 10.18
C ALA A 104 -8.73 -0.68 8.99
N LEU A 105 -8.23 -0.48 7.74
CA LEU A 105 -9.07 -0.54 6.55
C LEU A 105 -9.41 -1.96 6.12
N TYR A 106 -8.47 -2.90 6.26
CA TYR A 106 -8.66 -4.24 5.71
C TYR A 106 -9.86 -4.99 6.30
N PRO A 107 -10.11 -5.00 7.63
CA PRO A 107 -11.34 -5.56 8.18
C PRO A 107 -12.61 -4.92 7.61
N LEU A 108 -12.65 -3.58 7.52
CA LEU A 108 -13.80 -2.84 6.98
C LEU A 108 -14.03 -3.16 5.48
N LEU A 109 -12.95 -3.33 4.71
CA LEU A 109 -13.04 -3.77 3.32
C LEU A 109 -13.61 -5.19 3.20
N LEU A 110 -13.28 -6.09 4.13
CA LEU A 110 -13.85 -7.44 4.15
C LEU A 110 -15.33 -7.41 4.51
N ASP A 111 -15.75 -6.60 5.47
CA ASP A 111 -17.17 -6.40 5.81
C ASP A 111 -17.93 -5.85 4.59
N TYR A 112 -17.36 -4.87 3.89
CA TYR A 112 -17.88 -4.34 2.63
C TYR A 112 -18.00 -5.42 1.55
N GLN A 113 -16.99 -6.27 1.39
CA GLN A 113 -17.00 -7.39 0.45
C GLN A 113 -18.08 -8.43 0.81
N GLN A 114 -18.31 -8.70 2.09
CA GLN A 114 -19.38 -9.61 2.54
C GLN A 114 -20.76 -9.08 2.18
N ALA A 115 -20.97 -7.77 2.28
CA ALA A 115 -22.22 -7.11 1.88
C ALA A 115 -22.39 -7.05 0.34
N HIS A 116 -21.28 -7.07 -0.42
CA HIS A 116 -21.26 -6.94 -1.87
C HIS A 116 -20.54 -8.14 -2.50
N THR A 117 -21.22 -9.28 -2.58
CA THR A 117 -20.64 -10.58 -2.94
C THR A 117 -20.04 -10.69 -4.34
N GLY A 118 -20.31 -9.73 -5.21
CA GLY A 118 -19.69 -9.60 -6.56
C GLY A 118 -18.31 -8.96 -6.54
N LEU A 119 -17.87 -8.41 -5.40
CA LEU A 119 -16.60 -7.72 -5.28
C LEU A 119 -15.46 -8.66 -4.85
N THR A 120 -14.27 -8.37 -5.34
CA THR A 120 -13.01 -8.96 -4.88
C THR A 120 -12.11 -7.86 -4.35
N ILE A 121 -11.70 -7.96 -3.08
CA ILE A 121 -10.77 -7.00 -2.47
C ILE A 121 -9.33 -7.49 -2.66
N ARG A 122 -8.50 -6.64 -3.25
CA ARG A 122 -7.05 -6.84 -3.38
C ARG A 122 -6.33 -5.76 -2.58
N HIS A 123 -5.87 -6.11 -1.40
CA HIS A 123 -5.15 -5.20 -0.51
C HIS A 123 -3.68 -5.58 -0.38
N ARG A 124 -2.78 -4.58 -0.42
CA ARG A 124 -1.34 -4.76 -0.20
C ARG A 124 -0.86 -3.75 0.83
N PHE A 125 -0.04 -4.24 1.76
CA PHE A 125 0.75 -3.38 2.65
C PHE A 125 2.09 -3.05 1.99
N ALA A 126 2.47 -1.77 1.99
CA ALA A 126 3.73 -1.29 1.44
C ALA A 126 4.15 0.06 2.05
N PRO A 127 5.45 0.39 2.06
CA PRO A 127 5.91 1.75 2.40
C PRO A 127 5.39 2.79 1.40
N ASP A 128 5.31 4.05 1.81
CA ASP A 128 4.78 5.16 1.00
C ASP A 128 5.42 5.25 -0.40
N THR A 129 6.73 5.03 -0.51
CA THR A 129 7.43 5.05 -1.80
C THR A 129 6.92 3.97 -2.76
N GLU A 130 6.68 2.76 -2.25
CA GLU A 130 6.12 1.65 -3.03
C GLU A 130 4.62 1.84 -3.30
N VAL A 131 3.88 2.47 -2.39
CA VAL A 131 2.47 2.85 -2.59
C VAL A 131 2.36 3.78 -3.78
N LEU A 132 3.13 4.87 -3.80
CA LEU A 132 3.15 5.83 -4.90
C LEU A 132 3.52 5.17 -6.23
N GLU A 133 4.56 4.34 -6.23
CA GLU A 133 5.00 3.62 -7.42
C GLU A 133 3.93 2.62 -7.92
N ALA A 134 3.26 1.91 -7.02
CA ALA A 134 2.22 0.95 -7.37
C ALA A 134 1.01 1.61 -8.05
N VAL A 135 0.62 2.81 -7.61
CA VAL A 135 -0.44 3.61 -8.23
C VAL A 135 0.05 4.21 -9.55
N LEU A 136 1.24 4.81 -9.60
CA LEU A 136 1.83 5.38 -10.83
C LEU A 136 1.99 4.34 -11.94
N SER A 137 2.40 3.11 -11.61
CA SER A 137 2.52 1.99 -12.54
C SER A 137 1.20 1.24 -12.78
N ASN A 138 0.10 1.70 -12.16
CA ASN A 138 -1.23 1.11 -12.26
C ASN A 138 -1.31 -0.38 -11.87
N ARG A 139 -0.43 -0.82 -10.99
CA ARG A 139 -0.54 -2.14 -10.35
C ARG A 139 -1.70 -2.17 -9.35
N PHE A 140 -2.06 -1.01 -8.78
CA PHE A 140 -3.21 -0.80 -7.91
C PHE A 140 -3.99 0.42 -8.38
N GLU A 141 -5.32 0.38 -8.23
CA GLU A 141 -6.23 1.45 -8.64
C GLU A 141 -6.05 2.69 -7.76
N MET A 142 -5.83 2.47 -6.46
CA MET A 142 -5.68 3.52 -5.46
C MET A 142 -4.69 3.14 -4.37
N GLY A 143 -4.23 4.14 -3.63
CA GLY A 143 -3.37 3.97 -2.46
C GLY A 143 -3.64 5.01 -1.39
N ILE A 144 -3.11 4.78 -0.20
CA ILE A 144 -3.06 5.77 0.88
C ILE A 144 -1.59 6.14 1.11
N LEU A 145 -1.32 7.44 1.28
CA LEU A 145 -0.01 7.98 1.64
C LEU A 145 -0.11 8.79 2.93
N THR A 146 1.00 8.87 3.67
CA THR A 146 1.13 9.72 4.86
C THR A 146 1.53 11.16 4.51
N TYR A 147 1.72 11.46 3.25
CA TYR A 147 2.02 12.81 2.74
C TYR A 147 1.30 13.07 1.43
N LYS A 148 1.11 14.35 1.09
CA LYS A 148 0.57 14.74 -0.21
C LYS A 148 1.69 14.67 -1.26
N PRO A 149 1.60 13.80 -2.29
CA PRO A 149 2.62 13.73 -3.32
C PRO A 149 2.60 14.97 -4.23
N ASP A 150 3.78 15.44 -4.61
CA ASP A 150 3.94 16.47 -5.65
C ASP A 150 4.17 15.78 -7.00
N ASN A 151 3.08 15.40 -7.66
CA ASN A 151 3.12 14.67 -8.92
C ASN A 151 1.82 14.89 -9.71
N ASP A 152 1.91 15.51 -10.88
CA ASP A 152 0.76 15.89 -11.73
C ASP A 152 -0.05 14.69 -12.23
N ARG A 153 0.55 13.49 -12.26
CA ARG A 153 -0.11 12.25 -12.65
C ARG A 153 -0.92 11.62 -11.52
N ILE A 154 -0.87 12.21 -10.33
CA ILE A 154 -1.57 11.71 -9.14
C ILE A 154 -2.59 12.73 -8.67
N LYS A 155 -3.81 12.31 -8.50
CA LYS A 155 -4.81 13.04 -7.75
C LYS A 155 -4.74 12.59 -6.29
N ALA A 156 -4.65 13.55 -5.37
CA ALA A 156 -4.58 13.32 -3.94
C ALA A 156 -5.73 14.04 -3.24
N GLU A 157 -6.52 13.28 -2.48
CA GLU A 157 -7.65 13.77 -1.69
C GLU A 157 -7.38 13.49 -0.20
N ARG A 158 -7.79 14.39 0.70
CA ARG A 158 -7.71 14.11 2.13
C ARG A 158 -8.58 12.90 2.45
N PHE A 159 -8.00 11.93 3.17
CA PHE A 159 -8.69 10.69 3.51
C PHE A 159 -9.06 10.61 4.98
N ALA A 160 -8.07 10.74 5.87
CA ALA A 160 -8.24 10.68 7.31
C ALA A 160 -7.12 11.44 8.03
N GLU A 161 -7.25 11.60 9.33
CA GLU A 161 -6.19 12.09 10.22
C GLU A 161 -5.77 10.97 11.16
N GLU A 162 -4.44 10.83 11.36
CA GLU A 162 -3.87 9.80 12.19
C GLU A 162 -2.86 10.39 13.18
N PRO A 163 -3.21 10.48 14.48
CA PRO A 163 -2.29 10.96 15.50
C PRO A 163 -1.22 9.89 15.81
N LEU A 164 0.00 10.35 16.11
CA LEU A 164 1.03 9.54 16.72
C LEU A 164 0.77 9.40 18.21
N GLU A 165 0.94 8.19 18.73
CA GLU A 165 0.72 7.86 20.14
C GLU A 165 2.01 7.33 20.77
N LEU A 166 2.30 7.80 21.99
CA LEU A 166 3.36 7.26 22.85
C LEU A 166 2.77 6.09 23.64
N ILE A 167 3.32 4.90 23.46
CA ILE A 167 2.75 3.65 23.97
C ILE A 167 3.74 2.94 24.87
N LEU A 168 3.33 2.69 26.11
CA LEU A 168 4.08 2.03 27.16
C LEU A 168 3.37 0.75 27.62
N PRO A 169 4.06 -0.14 28.36
CA PRO A 169 3.41 -1.21 29.10
C PRO A 169 2.41 -0.66 30.12
N ALA A 170 1.22 -1.24 30.25
CA ALA A 170 0.16 -0.77 31.15
C ALA A 170 0.59 -0.69 32.63
N ALA A 171 1.45 -1.61 33.07
CA ALA A 171 1.92 -1.67 34.44
C ALA A 171 3.04 -0.68 34.79
N THR A 172 3.50 0.13 33.82
CA THR A 172 4.62 1.06 34.04
C THR A 172 4.12 2.37 34.65
N PRO A 173 4.57 2.76 35.85
CA PRO A 173 4.32 4.10 36.38
C PRO A 173 5.05 5.13 35.51
N TYR A 174 4.30 5.96 34.81
CA TYR A 174 4.89 6.96 33.93
C TYR A 174 5.05 8.29 34.67
N VAL A 175 6.29 8.75 34.83
CA VAL A 175 6.63 10.02 35.51
C VAL A 175 7.29 11.05 34.60
N GLY A 176 7.74 10.66 33.40
CA GLY A 176 8.40 11.57 32.48
C GLY A 176 9.35 10.89 31.52
N PHE A 177 10.29 11.66 30.95
CA PHE A 177 11.27 11.18 29.98
C PHE A 177 12.20 10.11 30.60
N GLU A 178 12.50 10.20 31.90
CA GLU A 178 13.31 9.24 32.62
C GLU A 178 12.74 7.83 32.54
N THR A 179 11.40 7.70 32.65
CA THR A 179 10.72 6.41 32.46
C THR A 179 11.00 5.82 31.07
N LEU A 180 11.03 6.66 30.03
CA LEU A 180 11.32 6.20 28.66
C LEU A 180 12.77 5.74 28.52
N ALA A 181 13.70 6.48 29.12
CA ALA A 181 15.13 6.12 29.11
C ALA A 181 15.40 4.79 29.81
N GLU A 182 14.71 4.52 30.93
CA GLU A 182 14.83 3.26 31.68
C GLU A 182 14.20 2.07 30.93
N LEU A 183 13.00 2.27 30.35
CA LEU A 183 12.31 1.24 29.59
C LEU A 183 13.09 0.81 28.35
N GLY A 184 13.67 1.79 27.63
CA GLY A 184 14.26 1.57 26.31
C GLY A 184 13.22 1.50 25.21
N PHE A 185 13.69 1.66 23.96
CA PHE A 185 12.87 1.85 22.78
C PHE A 185 12.69 0.56 21.99
N ILE A 186 11.46 0.24 21.62
CA ILE A 186 11.13 -0.78 20.62
C ILE A 186 11.02 -0.08 19.27
N ASP A 187 12.00 -0.33 18.42
CA ASP A 187 12.16 0.34 17.14
C ASP A 187 11.41 -0.38 16.00
N HIS A 188 11.17 0.36 14.93
CA HIS A 188 10.58 -0.13 13.68
C HIS A 188 11.05 0.79 12.52
N PRO A 189 10.80 0.47 11.23
CA PRO A 189 11.38 1.23 10.11
C PRO A 189 11.24 2.75 10.19
N ASP A 190 10.09 3.25 10.68
CA ASP A 190 9.82 4.69 10.83
C ASP A 190 9.89 5.16 12.30
N GLY A 191 10.24 4.26 13.23
CA GLY A 191 10.11 4.43 14.67
C GLY A 191 10.87 5.61 15.24
N ILE A 192 12.15 5.71 14.94
CA ILE A 192 13.00 6.84 15.39
C ILE A 192 12.45 8.17 14.86
N GLY A 193 12.01 8.23 13.60
CA GLY A 193 11.44 9.44 13.00
C GLY A 193 10.16 9.88 13.69
N MET A 194 9.25 8.95 13.95
CA MET A 194 7.99 9.20 14.66
C MET A 194 8.24 9.63 16.10
N ALA A 195 9.15 8.92 16.81
CA ALA A 195 9.50 9.23 18.19
C ALA A 195 10.15 10.62 18.30
N ILE A 196 11.04 11.00 17.41
CA ILE A 196 11.61 12.37 17.39
C ILE A 196 10.51 13.40 17.22
N ARG A 197 9.60 13.23 16.25
CA ARG A 197 8.50 14.17 15.98
C ARG A 197 7.59 14.37 17.18
N LEU A 198 7.28 13.31 17.91
CA LEU A 198 6.38 13.35 19.06
C LEU A 198 7.10 13.84 20.33
N LEU A 199 8.25 13.24 20.66
CA LEU A 199 8.93 13.48 21.92
C LEU A 199 9.64 14.84 21.96
N SER A 200 10.15 15.36 20.84
CA SER A 200 10.70 16.73 20.81
C SER A 200 9.67 17.81 21.08
N ARG A 201 8.39 17.57 20.76
CA ARG A 201 7.30 18.48 21.13
C ARG A 201 6.91 18.39 22.59
N ARG A 202 7.02 17.20 23.17
CA ARG A 202 6.64 16.95 24.56
C ARG A 202 7.77 17.31 25.54
N TYR A 203 9.00 17.05 25.15
CA TYR A 203 10.22 17.21 25.97
C TYR A 203 11.28 17.98 25.17
N PRO A 204 11.11 19.29 24.95
CA PRO A 204 12.04 20.06 24.12
C PRO A 204 13.47 20.10 24.66
N ASP A 205 13.61 19.99 25.99
CA ASP A 205 14.90 20.06 26.68
C ASP A 205 15.49 18.67 27.00
N ALA A 206 14.81 17.58 26.64
CA ALA A 206 15.30 16.23 26.90
C ALA A 206 16.33 15.79 25.85
N PRO A 207 17.19 14.80 26.19
CA PRO A 207 18.07 14.15 25.24
C PRO A 207 17.28 13.57 24.03
N SER A 208 17.99 13.38 22.93
CA SER A 208 17.36 12.77 21.75
C SER A 208 16.91 11.34 22.04
N VAL A 209 15.79 10.93 21.47
CA VAL A 209 15.36 9.52 21.51
C VAL A 209 16.41 8.57 20.95
N ARG A 210 17.34 9.07 20.12
CA ARG A 210 18.48 8.30 19.58
C ARG A 210 19.48 7.86 20.65
N GLU A 211 19.46 8.51 21.81
CA GLU A 211 20.31 8.19 22.95
C GLU A 211 19.68 7.14 23.86
N ILE A 212 18.38 6.87 23.67
CA ILE A 212 17.67 5.81 24.40
C ILE A 212 18.10 4.44 23.84
N GLN A 213 18.38 3.51 24.74
CA GLN A 213 18.74 2.16 24.34
C GLN A 213 17.62 1.49 23.54
N THR A 214 17.92 1.02 22.32
CA THR A 214 17.02 0.16 21.56
C THR A 214 16.99 -1.23 22.20
N ARG A 215 15.79 -1.69 22.57
CA ARG A 215 15.59 -3.01 23.21
C ARG A 215 14.93 -4.04 22.30
N GLY A 216 14.50 -3.65 21.12
CA GLY A 216 13.93 -4.55 20.15
C GLY A 216 13.63 -3.85 18.84
N PHE A 217 13.41 -4.64 17.79
CA PHE A 217 13.04 -4.15 16.45
C PHE A 217 12.07 -5.12 15.79
N SER A 218 11.05 -4.59 15.15
CA SER A 218 10.17 -5.36 14.24
C SER A 218 9.72 -4.49 13.06
N ASN A 219 9.74 -5.05 11.85
CA ASN A 219 9.16 -4.43 10.67
C ASN A 219 7.71 -4.91 10.39
N GLN A 220 7.18 -5.78 11.23
CA GLN A 220 5.80 -6.27 11.14
C GLN A 220 4.90 -5.41 12.03
N VAL A 221 4.16 -4.47 11.41
CA VAL A 221 3.37 -3.46 12.14
C VAL A 221 2.44 -4.08 13.19
N GLY A 222 1.81 -5.23 12.89
CA GLY A 222 0.92 -5.94 13.82
C GLY A 222 1.64 -6.58 15.02
N LEU A 223 2.98 -6.64 15.01
CA LEU A 223 3.79 -7.27 16.07
C LEU A 223 4.65 -6.28 16.86
N ILE A 224 4.72 -5.00 16.46
CA ILE A 224 5.56 -4.01 17.15
C ILE A 224 5.14 -3.85 18.62
N LEU A 225 3.87 -4.01 18.94
CA LEU A 225 3.35 -3.87 20.30
C LEU A 225 3.48 -5.15 21.15
N GLU A 226 3.86 -6.29 20.59
CA GLU A 226 4.10 -7.51 21.38
C GLU A 226 5.18 -7.32 22.45
N PRO A 227 6.40 -6.81 22.16
CA PRO A 227 7.38 -6.56 23.19
C PRO A 227 6.93 -5.47 24.19
N VAL A 228 6.20 -4.43 23.74
CA VAL A 228 5.67 -3.41 24.65
C VAL A 228 4.69 -4.02 25.65
N SER A 229 3.75 -4.85 25.19
CA SER A 229 2.77 -5.53 26.04
C SER A 229 3.39 -6.48 27.07
N ARG A 230 4.65 -6.86 26.87
CA ARG A 230 5.44 -7.73 27.79
C ARG A 230 6.40 -6.94 28.69
N GLY A 231 6.34 -5.61 28.69
CA GLY A 231 7.20 -4.79 29.53
C GLY A 231 8.62 -4.58 29.03
N LEU A 232 8.93 -4.89 27.76
CA LEU A 232 10.31 -4.89 27.24
C LEU A 232 10.76 -3.51 26.73
N GLY A 233 9.87 -2.51 26.66
CA GLY A 233 10.20 -1.16 26.20
C GLY A 233 8.94 -0.36 25.84
N PHE A 234 9.15 0.87 25.38
CA PHE A 234 8.11 1.72 24.83
C PHE A 234 8.25 1.88 23.33
N THR A 235 7.23 2.37 22.66
CA THR A 235 7.30 2.75 21.23
C THR A 235 6.42 3.96 20.93
N VAL A 236 6.58 4.52 19.73
CA VAL A 236 5.69 5.53 19.16
C VAL A 236 5.11 4.97 17.87
N LEU A 237 3.80 4.88 17.80
CA LEU A 237 3.08 4.38 16.62
C LEU A 237 1.90 5.26 16.28
N PRO A 238 1.44 5.25 15.02
CA PRO A 238 0.17 5.80 14.65
C PRO A 238 -1.00 5.07 15.32
N ARG A 239 -2.08 5.81 15.61
CA ARG A 239 -3.26 5.31 16.35
C ARG A 239 -3.87 4.05 15.74
N PHE A 240 -4.00 3.97 14.42
CA PHE A 240 -4.65 2.81 13.79
C PHE A 240 -3.87 1.52 14.04
N ALA A 241 -2.52 1.57 14.03
CA ALA A 241 -1.70 0.42 14.38
C ALA A 241 -1.92 -0.03 15.83
N ARG A 242 -2.01 0.93 16.77
CA ARG A 242 -2.29 0.62 18.17
C ARG A 242 -3.71 0.06 18.34
N CYS A 243 -4.73 0.66 17.73
CA CYS A 243 -6.11 0.18 17.84
C CYS A 243 -6.29 -1.25 17.31
N ALA A 244 -5.52 -1.64 16.29
CA ALA A 244 -5.58 -2.98 15.72
C ALA A 244 -4.90 -4.06 16.60
N PHE A 245 -4.16 -3.67 17.62
CA PHE A 245 -3.51 -4.63 18.51
C PHE A 245 -4.51 -5.27 19.48
N TYR A 246 -4.45 -6.57 19.65
CA TYR A 246 -5.47 -7.35 20.37
C TYR A 246 -5.43 -7.28 21.90
N LYS A 247 -4.27 -6.88 22.49
CA LYS A 247 -4.10 -6.78 23.96
C LYS A 247 -4.11 -5.33 24.42
N GLN A 248 -5.24 -4.64 24.27
CA GLN A 248 -5.35 -3.22 24.65
C GLN A 248 -5.07 -3.00 26.15
N ASP A 249 -5.53 -3.90 27.01
CA ASP A 249 -5.35 -3.81 28.47
C ASP A 249 -3.89 -3.93 28.93
N ALA A 250 -3.00 -4.43 28.07
CA ALA A 250 -1.58 -4.52 28.33
C ALA A 250 -0.78 -3.26 27.95
N LEU A 251 -1.46 -2.25 27.40
CA LEU A 251 -0.86 -1.02 26.88
C LEU A 251 -1.39 0.21 27.63
N GLN A 252 -0.51 1.18 27.81
CA GLN A 252 -0.83 2.53 28.25
C GLN A 252 -0.50 3.51 27.14
N VAL A 253 -1.47 4.34 26.75
CA VAL A 253 -1.23 5.48 25.85
C VAL A 253 -1.02 6.72 26.71
N VAL A 254 0.10 7.41 26.49
CA VAL A 254 0.40 8.65 27.17
C VAL A 254 -0.08 9.82 26.35
N GLU A 255 -1.04 10.58 26.89
CA GLU A 255 -1.53 11.78 26.24
C GLU A 255 -0.43 12.84 26.10
N CYS A 256 -0.27 13.38 24.90
CA CYS A 256 0.63 14.46 24.58
C CYS A 256 -0.17 15.73 24.35
N GLY A 257 0.02 16.75 25.21
CA GLY A 257 -0.72 18.01 25.11
C GLY A 257 -0.53 18.78 23.79
N ASN A 258 0.49 18.43 23.02
CA ASN A 258 0.73 18.97 21.67
C ASN A 258 0.88 17.79 20.69
N PRO A 259 -0.23 17.25 20.17
CA PRO A 259 -0.21 16.05 19.36
C PRO A 259 0.49 16.25 18.01
N VAL A 260 1.07 15.18 17.51
CA VAL A 260 1.52 15.08 16.11
C VAL A 260 0.47 14.30 15.35
N VAL A 261 -0.16 14.94 14.39
CA VAL A 261 -1.23 14.33 13.58
C VAL A 261 -0.79 14.32 12.13
N ASP A 262 -0.78 13.16 11.52
CA ASP A 262 -0.51 12.97 10.10
C ASP A 262 -1.81 13.03 9.31
N THR A 263 -1.80 13.72 8.17
CA THR A 263 -2.90 13.66 7.21
C THR A 263 -2.66 12.50 6.26
N LEU A 264 -3.58 11.58 6.20
CA LEU A 264 -3.59 10.50 5.23
C LEU A 264 -4.25 10.96 3.94
N TRP A 265 -3.63 10.60 2.81
CA TRP A 265 -4.05 11.02 1.49
C TRP A 265 -4.45 9.83 0.64
N LEU A 266 -5.70 9.79 0.20
CA LEU A 266 -6.13 8.89 -0.86
C LEU A 266 -5.52 9.36 -2.18
N ILE A 267 -4.81 8.46 -2.84
CA ILE A 267 -4.19 8.74 -4.13
C ILE A 267 -4.68 7.79 -5.21
N TYR A 268 -4.82 8.32 -6.41
CA TYR A 268 -5.12 7.58 -7.63
C TYR A 268 -4.62 8.35 -8.85
N ARG A 269 -4.63 7.72 -10.02
CA ARG A 269 -4.16 8.38 -11.25
C ARG A 269 -5.09 9.52 -11.65
N SER A 270 -4.51 10.70 -11.99
CA SER A 270 -5.29 11.86 -12.46
C SER A 270 -5.98 11.60 -13.81
N GLU A 271 -5.37 10.79 -14.66
CA GLU A 271 -5.92 10.44 -15.96
C GLU A 271 -7.09 9.46 -15.87
N TRP A 272 -7.30 8.80 -14.73
CA TRP A 272 -8.37 7.84 -14.54
C TRP A 272 -9.07 8.04 -13.20
N PRO A 273 -10.34 8.44 -13.24
CA PRO A 273 -11.15 8.47 -12.02
C PRO A 273 -11.27 7.05 -11.45
N LEU A 274 -11.43 6.96 -10.14
CA LEU A 274 -11.76 5.70 -9.48
C LEU A 274 -13.03 5.10 -10.10
N SER A 275 -13.08 3.77 -10.18
CA SER A 275 -14.30 3.08 -10.53
C SER A 275 -15.42 3.42 -9.53
N SER A 276 -16.69 3.40 -9.97
CA SER A 276 -17.81 3.71 -9.08
C SER A 276 -17.86 2.82 -7.83
N ARG A 277 -17.51 1.54 -7.98
CA ARG A 277 -17.41 0.60 -6.83
C ARG A 277 -16.33 0.98 -5.85
N ALA A 278 -15.13 1.37 -6.35
CA ALA A 278 -14.03 1.81 -5.50
C ALA A 278 -14.36 3.12 -4.78
N ARG A 279 -15.03 4.08 -5.47
CA ARG A 279 -15.47 5.33 -4.86
C ARG A 279 -16.45 5.06 -3.74
N ARG A 280 -17.51 4.25 -3.97
CA ARG A 280 -18.48 3.91 -2.92
C ARG A 280 -17.81 3.22 -1.70
N ALA A 281 -16.92 2.27 -1.95
CA ALA A 281 -16.17 1.62 -0.86
C ALA A 281 -15.36 2.63 -0.05
N ILE A 282 -14.64 3.55 -0.71
CA ILE A 282 -13.85 4.59 -0.04
C ILE A 282 -14.74 5.54 0.76
N ASP A 283 -15.85 5.99 0.22
CA ASP A 283 -16.79 6.88 0.90
C ASP A 283 -17.34 6.23 2.18
N GLU A 284 -17.66 4.93 2.14
CA GLU A 284 -18.10 4.16 3.30
C GLU A 284 -16.98 3.99 4.35
N LEU A 285 -15.76 3.68 3.90
CA LEU A 285 -14.59 3.59 4.79
C LEU A 285 -14.29 4.92 5.48
N GLN A 286 -14.36 6.05 4.76
CA GLN A 286 -14.18 7.37 5.34
C GLN A 286 -15.23 7.68 6.41
N HIS A 287 -16.50 7.30 6.15
CA HIS A 287 -17.57 7.47 7.12
C HIS A 287 -17.30 6.70 8.42
N HIS A 288 -16.86 5.45 8.32
CA HIS A 288 -16.51 4.64 9.49
C HIS A 288 -15.31 5.18 10.26
N LEU A 289 -14.27 5.65 9.58
CA LEU A 289 -13.10 6.24 10.24
C LEU A 289 -13.42 7.59 10.88
N GLY A 290 -14.30 8.39 10.31
CA GLY A 290 -14.77 9.67 10.87
C GLY A 290 -15.57 9.51 12.16
N VAL A 291 -16.34 8.44 12.29
CA VAL A 291 -17.07 8.09 13.53
C VAL A 291 -16.12 7.60 14.63
N THR A 292 -15.03 6.94 14.28
CA THR A 292 -14.04 6.43 15.24
C THR A 292 -13.15 7.54 15.84
N THR A 293 -13.00 8.67 15.16
CA THR A 293 -12.23 9.82 15.69
C THR A 293 -12.97 10.67 16.71
N GLY A 294 -14.30 10.44 16.91
CA GLY A 294 -15.15 11.23 17.82
C GLY A 294 -15.54 10.55 19.14
N HIS A 295 -15.27 9.26 19.33
CA HIS A 295 -15.74 8.51 20.50
C HIS A 295 -14.78 7.38 20.94
N MET A 296 -13.56 7.74 21.34
CA MET A 296 -12.75 6.91 22.27
C MET A 296 -11.81 7.80 23.07
#